data_d5dd7c6ab9adc0218e29a7b85d7f731d
#
_entry.id   d5dd7c6ab9adc0218e29a7b85d7f731d
#
_cell.length_a   1.000
_cell.length_b   1.000
_cell.length_c   1.000
_cell.angle_alpha   90.00
_cell.angle_beta   90.00
_cell.angle_gamma   90.00
#
_symmetry.space_group_name_H-M   'P 1'
#
loop_
_entity.id
_entity.type
_entity.pdbx_description
1 polymer ?
#
loop_
_entity_poly.entity_id
_entity_poly.type
_entity_poly.pdbx_seq_one_letter_code
_entity_poly.pdbx_strand_id
1 'polypeptide(L)'
;MGGTPGYRAQMTLTGETPMTASISIGTPQAREFEVRRVSLRAPVEWLDRGWDDLKKIGIPGLAHGALIAILGGVLLMLGSTHLYLTAAAVTGYLLVGPLMTTGACELARRLAAHEPLGFDESLQALTRNPDGLTHFGAVLAVIAIGWFVISAVLWESLFATSVPSLAVILWGGAASATPAQILGYLICGGVLATVVFALSVVAVPLIIDRHASASEAMRASLRAVLANLPAMLVWAFLIVGLTVIAFVTLLVGMVFVAPLLGYATWHAYRDLIG
;
A
#
# COMPACT_ATOMS: atom_id res chain seq x y z
N MET A 1 -4.46 51.55 85.30
CA MET A 1 -3.12 51.31 84.82
C MET A 1 -3.17 50.26 83.78
N GLY A 2 -2.72 50.51 82.60
CA GLY A 2 -2.44 49.50 81.59
C GLY A 2 -3.61 49.05 80.72
N GLY A 3 -4.05 49.91 79.76
CA GLY A 3 -4.95 49.48 78.68
C GLY A 3 -4.20 48.78 77.58
N THR A 4 -4.71 47.64 77.15
CA THR A 4 -4.30 46.97 75.93
C THR A 4 -5.14 47.41 74.74
N PRO A 5 -4.49 47.79 73.60
CA PRO A 5 -5.28 48.15 72.43
C PRO A 5 -5.71 46.92 71.67
N GLY A 6 -6.97 46.84 71.36
CA GLY A 6 -7.55 45.79 70.53
C GLY A 6 -7.06 45.85 69.07
N TYR A 7 -6.60 44.73 68.57
CA TYR A 7 -6.27 44.51 67.16
C TYR A 7 -7.55 44.11 66.41
N ARG A 8 -8.02 44.99 65.55
CA ARG A 8 -9.14 44.68 64.64
C ARG A 8 -8.57 44.11 63.37
N ALA A 9 -8.66 42.78 63.22
CA ALA A 9 -8.35 42.14 61.97
C ALA A 9 -9.45 42.44 60.93
N GLN A 10 -9.09 43.21 59.90
CA GLN A 10 -9.91 43.28 58.68
C GLN A 10 -9.68 42.06 57.83
N MET A 11 -10.66 41.19 57.73
CA MET A 11 -10.67 40.04 56.82
C MET A 11 -11.18 40.53 55.48
N THR A 12 -10.25 40.85 54.54
CA THR A 12 -10.58 41.09 53.15
C THR A 12 -10.76 39.73 52.48
N LEU A 13 -12.01 39.38 52.18
CA LEU A 13 -12.34 38.28 51.29
C LEU A 13 -12.02 38.70 49.87
N THR A 14 -10.83 38.34 49.39
CA THR A 14 -10.53 38.38 47.96
C THR A 14 -11.30 37.27 47.28
N GLY A 15 -12.28 37.65 46.43
CA GLY A 15 -13.06 36.73 45.62
C GLY A 15 -12.16 36.07 44.60
N GLU A 16 -11.76 34.84 44.85
CA GLU A 16 -11.18 33.95 43.82
C GLU A 16 -12.30 33.51 42.89
N THR A 17 -12.35 34.06 41.68
CA THR A 17 -13.12 33.51 40.58
C THR A 17 -12.55 32.12 40.27
N PRO A 18 -13.39 31.04 40.28
CA PRO A 18 -12.89 29.71 39.90
C PRO A 18 -12.44 29.75 38.42
N MET A 19 -11.13 29.59 38.21
CA MET A 19 -10.57 29.37 36.87
C MET A 19 -11.09 28.05 36.37
N THR A 20 -12.17 28.03 35.62
CA THR A 20 -12.59 26.87 34.82
C THR A 20 -11.55 26.68 33.74
N ALA A 21 -10.59 25.80 33.99
CA ALA A 21 -9.70 25.29 32.97
C ALA A 21 -10.55 24.51 31.98
N SER A 22 -10.93 25.14 30.87
CA SER A 22 -11.49 24.43 29.72
C SER A 22 -10.39 23.54 29.15
N ILE A 23 -10.45 22.24 29.47
CA ILE A 23 -9.65 21.23 28.78
C ILE A 23 -10.19 21.18 27.34
N SER A 24 -9.57 21.94 26.46
CA SER A 24 -9.75 21.80 25.03
C SER A 24 -9.16 20.43 24.65
N ILE A 25 -10.01 19.42 24.55
CA ILE A 25 -9.67 18.16 23.88
C ILE A 25 -9.56 18.52 22.40
N GLY A 26 -8.43 19.09 22.01
CA GLY A 26 -8.08 19.25 20.62
C GLY A 26 -8.10 17.89 19.97
N THR A 27 -9.07 17.62 19.09
CA THR A 27 -9.00 16.50 18.18
C THR A 27 -7.62 16.52 17.54
N PRO A 28 -6.85 15.40 17.56
CA PRO A 28 -5.53 15.37 16.94
C PRO A 28 -5.67 15.84 15.50
N GLN A 29 -5.12 17.01 15.21
CA GLN A 29 -5.19 17.57 13.86
C GLN A 29 -4.38 16.62 12.96
N ALA A 30 -5.07 15.91 12.04
CA ALA A 30 -4.45 14.95 11.16
C ALA A 30 -3.34 15.67 10.37
N ARG A 31 -2.13 15.13 10.41
CA ARG A 31 -0.99 15.71 9.69
C ARG A 31 -1.30 15.77 8.19
N GLU A 32 -1.15 16.94 7.60
CA GLU A 32 -1.21 17.13 6.17
C GLU A 32 0.20 17.15 5.58
N PHE A 33 0.42 16.28 4.59
CA PHE A 33 1.67 16.23 3.85
C PHE A 33 1.51 17.04 2.57
N GLU A 34 2.49 17.87 2.26
CA GLU A 34 2.52 18.64 1.01
C GLU A 34 2.66 17.69 -0.18
N VAL A 35 1.82 17.88 -1.21
CA VAL A 35 1.86 17.11 -2.44
C VAL A 35 2.48 17.98 -3.54
N ARG A 36 3.53 17.46 -4.16
CA ARG A 36 4.22 18.09 -5.29
C ARG A 36 3.67 17.60 -6.61
N ARG A 37 3.75 18.46 -7.62
CA ARG A 37 3.45 18.08 -9.00
C ARG A 37 4.71 17.55 -9.68
N VAL A 38 4.54 16.46 -10.44
CA VAL A 38 5.61 15.80 -11.16
C VAL A 38 5.36 15.80 -12.67
N SER A 39 6.42 15.63 -13.45
CA SER A 39 6.34 15.54 -14.90
C SER A 39 5.74 14.22 -15.35
N LEU A 40 5.25 14.16 -16.60
CA LEU A 40 4.75 12.93 -17.21
C LEU A 40 5.85 11.85 -17.35
N ARG A 41 7.13 12.24 -17.35
CA ARG A 41 8.28 11.33 -17.44
C ARG A 41 8.72 10.77 -16.09
N ALA A 42 8.30 11.38 -14.99
CA ALA A 42 8.72 10.99 -13.65
C ALA A 42 8.54 9.47 -13.35
N PRO A 43 7.47 8.78 -13.78
CA PRO A 43 7.34 7.34 -13.58
C PRO A 43 8.45 6.50 -14.22
N VAL A 44 8.95 6.90 -15.39
CA VAL A 44 10.09 6.23 -16.05
C VAL A 44 11.38 6.51 -15.29
N GLU A 45 11.57 7.73 -14.81
CA GLU A 45 12.72 8.11 -13.99
C GLU A 45 12.73 7.37 -12.65
N TRP A 46 11.55 7.08 -12.06
CA TRP A 46 11.44 6.26 -10.84
C TRP A 46 11.89 4.82 -11.09
N LEU A 47 11.51 4.24 -12.23
CA LEU A 47 11.97 2.90 -12.62
C LEU A 47 13.47 2.86 -12.89
N ASP A 48 14.02 3.86 -13.55
CA ASP A 48 15.48 3.95 -13.81
C ASP A 48 16.26 4.01 -12.48
N ARG A 49 15.84 4.88 -11.57
CA ARG A 49 16.44 4.96 -10.23
C ARG A 49 16.25 3.68 -9.43
N GLY A 50 15.05 3.07 -9.51
CA GLY A 50 14.77 1.79 -8.89
C GLY A 50 15.62 0.65 -9.45
N TRP A 51 15.93 0.67 -10.75
CA TRP A 51 16.83 -0.27 -11.39
C TRP A 51 18.27 -0.11 -10.92
N ASP A 52 18.72 1.12 -10.74
CA ASP A 52 20.04 1.40 -10.16
C ASP A 52 20.13 0.95 -8.70
N ASP A 53 19.07 1.13 -7.93
CA ASP A 53 18.99 0.63 -6.55
C ASP A 53 18.99 -0.90 -6.51
N LEU A 54 18.29 -1.57 -7.44
CA LEU A 54 18.30 -3.03 -7.55
C LEU A 54 19.72 -3.57 -7.76
N LYS A 55 20.51 -2.91 -8.62
CA LYS A 55 21.92 -3.28 -8.86
C LYS A 55 22.80 -3.08 -7.63
N LYS A 56 22.55 -2.01 -6.85
CA LYS A 56 23.33 -1.67 -5.64
C LYS A 56 22.97 -2.56 -4.45
N ILE A 57 21.69 -2.82 -4.26
CA ILE A 57 21.18 -3.63 -3.14
C ILE A 57 21.44 -5.13 -3.40
N GLY A 58 21.21 -5.61 -4.61
CA GLY A 58 21.52 -6.99 -5.01
C GLY A 58 20.69 -8.04 -4.29
N ILE A 59 21.38 -9.03 -3.68
CA ILE A 59 20.76 -10.24 -3.09
C ILE A 59 19.64 -9.96 -2.09
N PRO A 60 19.76 -9.04 -1.12
CA PRO A 60 18.68 -8.77 -0.18
C PRO A 60 17.35 -8.41 -0.85
N GLY A 61 17.41 -7.63 -1.91
CA GLY A 61 16.22 -7.27 -2.69
C GLY A 61 15.64 -8.44 -3.47
N LEU A 62 16.51 -9.22 -4.13
CA LEU A 62 16.09 -10.42 -4.87
C LEU A 62 15.46 -11.47 -3.94
N ALA A 63 15.90 -11.57 -2.68
CA ALA A 63 15.29 -12.46 -1.69
C ALA A 63 13.83 -12.09 -1.41
N HIS A 64 13.50 -10.78 -1.31
CA HIS A 64 12.11 -10.34 -1.21
C HIS A 64 11.30 -10.71 -2.46
N GLY A 65 11.86 -10.49 -3.64
CA GLY A 65 11.23 -10.87 -4.90
C GLY A 65 10.98 -12.38 -4.99
N ALA A 66 11.94 -13.19 -4.56
CA ALA A 66 11.81 -14.66 -4.51
C ALA A 66 10.71 -15.09 -3.53
N LEU A 67 10.64 -14.48 -2.35
CA LEU A 67 9.60 -14.77 -1.36
C LEU A 67 8.21 -14.46 -1.94
N ILE A 68 8.05 -13.31 -2.59
CA ILE A 68 6.81 -12.90 -3.25
C ILE A 68 6.46 -13.87 -4.40
N ALA A 69 7.43 -14.28 -5.21
CA ALA A 69 7.24 -15.25 -6.29
C ALA A 69 6.80 -16.62 -5.76
N ILE A 70 7.43 -17.12 -4.70
CA ILE A 70 7.08 -18.39 -4.05
C ILE A 70 5.64 -18.33 -3.51
N LEU A 71 5.28 -17.26 -2.81
CA LEU A 71 3.92 -17.09 -2.30
C LEU A 71 2.89 -17.10 -3.42
N GLY A 72 3.14 -16.36 -4.50
CA GLY A 72 2.29 -16.37 -5.69
C GLY A 72 2.20 -17.76 -6.34
N GLY A 73 3.31 -18.49 -6.44
CA GLY A 73 3.35 -19.86 -6.94
C GLY A 73 2.51 -20.83 -6.10
N VAL A 74 2.61 -20.75 -4.78
CA VAL A 74 1.78 -21.54 -3.85
C VAL A 74 0.29 -21.23 -4.04
N LEU A 75 -0.07 -19.95 -4.16
CA LEU A 75 -1.46 -19.56 -4.41
C LEU A 75 -1.99 -20.08 -5.75
N LEU A 76 -1.16 -20.06 -6.81
CA LEU A 76 -1.54 -20.63 -8.11
C LEU A 76 -1.70 -22.17 -8.03
N MET A 77 -0.84 -22.86 -7.31
CA MET A 77 -0.97 -24.32 -7.09
C MET A 77 -2.25 -24.67 -6.35
N LEU A 78 -2.56 -23.97 -5.26
CA LEU A 78 -3.79 -24.19 -4.47
C LEU A 78 -5.06 -23.90 -5.28
N GLY A 79 -5.01 -22.89 -6.15
CA GLY A 79 -6.13 -22.51 -7.02
C GLY A 79 -6.25 -23.34 -8.30
N SER A 80 -5.27 -24.17 -8.66
CA SER A 80 -5.14 -24.79 -9.98
C SER A 80 -6.32 -25.69 -10.38
N THR A 81 -7.03 -26.26 -9.41
CA THR A 81 -8.20 -27.14 -9.64
C THR A 81 -9.51 -26.36 -9.83
N HIS A 82 -9.54 -25.08 -9.46
CA HIS A 82 -10.75 -24.25 -9.51
C HIS A 82 -10.39 -22.85 -10.04
N LEU A 83 -10.80 -22.56 -11.27
CA LEU A 83 -10.47 -21.30 -11.93
C LEU A 83 -10.91 -20.06 -11.12
N TYR A 84 -12.09 -20.14 -10.48
CA TYR A 84 -12.57 -19.08 -9.58
C TYR A 84 -11.57 -18.82 -8.44
N LEU A 85 -11.11 -19.88 -7.76
CA LEU A 85 -10.15 -19.71 -6.66
C LEU A 85 -8.83 -19.13 -7.15
N THR A 86 -8.38 -19.54 -8.35
CA THR A 86 -7.18 -18.96 -8.98
C THR A 86 -7.37 -17.47 -9.26
N ALA A 87 -8.47 -17.09 -9.90
CA ALA A 87 -8.75 -15.69 -10.22
C ALA A 87 -8.85 -14.82 -8.96
N ALA A 88 -9.56 -15.30 -7.94
CA ALA A 88 -9.71 -14.61 -6.67
C ALA A 88 -8.36 -14.52 -5.91
N ALA A 89 -7.57 -15.61 -5.89
CA ALA A 89 -6.27 -15.64 -5.24
C ALA A 89 -5.26 -14.70 -5.92
N VAL A 90 -5.17 -14.72 -7.25
CA VAL A 90 -4.30 -13.81 -8.01
C VAL A 90 -4.67 -12.35 -7.76
N THR A 91 -5.96 -12.05 -7.83
CA THR A 91 -6.41 -10.67 -7.61
C THR A 91 -6.19 -10.23 -6.16
N GLY A 92 -6.48 -11.09 -5.18
CA GLY A 92 -6.18 -10.82 -3.77
C GLY A 92 -4.68 -10.60 -3.52
N TYR A 93 -3.83 -11.40 -4.14
CA TYR A 93 -2.38 -11.24 -4.11
C TYR A 93 -1.94 -9.87 -4.64
N LEU A 94 -2.50 -9.43 -5.78
CA LEU A 94 -2.20 -8.12 -6.36
C LEU A 94 -2.71 -6.96 -5.49
N LEU A 95 -3.86 -7.12 -4.83
CA LEU A 95 -4.41 -6.10 -3.93
C LEU A 95 -3.56 -5.91 -2.66
N VAL A 96 -2.91 -6.96 -2.18
CA VAL A 96 -1.99 -6.91 -1.02
C VAL A 96 -0.58 -6.49 -1.44
N GLY A 97 -0.29 -6.42 -2.74
CA GLY A 97 1.01 -6.08 -3.31
C GLY A 97 1.72 -4.88 -2.66
N PRO A 98 1.05 -3.74 -2.42
CA PRO A 98 1.68 -2.60 -1.77
C PRO A 98 2.28 -2.90 -0.40
N LEU A 99 1.65 -3.77 0.40
CA LEU A 99 2.18 -4.18 1.70
C LEU A 99 3.38 -5.14 1.54
N MET A 100 3.36 -5.99 0.52
CA MET A 100 4.45 -6.92 0.24
C MET A 100 5.75 -6.22 -0.17
N THR A 101 5.66 -5.01 -0.70
CA THR A 101 6.86 -4.21 -1.08
C THR A 101 7.49 -3.46 0.10
N THR A 102 6.96 -3.59 1.33
CA THR A 102 7.44 -2.84 2.50
C THR A 102 8.94 -3.04 2.75
N GLY A 103 9.43 -4.28 2.70
CA GLY A 103 10.86 -4.57 2.87
C GLY A 103 11.73 -3.97 1.76
N ALA A 104 11.25 -3.96 0.51
CA ALA A 104 11.96 -3.32 -0.58
C ALA A 104 12.01 -1.79 -0.38
N CYS A 105 10.90 -1.16 0.02
CA CYS A 105 10.90 0.27 0.35
C CYS A 105 11.89 0.61 1.49
N GLU A 106 12.00 -0.26 2.51
CA GLU A 106 12.99 -0.07 3.58
C GLU A 106 14.43 -0.17 3.07
N LEU A 107 14.73 -1.13 2.18
CA LEU A 107 16.05 -1.23 1.56
C LEU A 107 16.40 0.03 0.75
N ALA A 108 15.46 0.57 -0.02
CA ALA A 108 15.66 1.82 -0.75
C ALA A 108 15.88 3.02 0.20
N ARG A 109 15.11 3.09 1.30
CA ARG A 109 15.28 4.08 2.34
C ARG A 109 16.68 3.99 2.96
N ARG A 110 17.12 2.77 3.32
CA ARG A 110 18.45 2.52 3.91
C ARG A 110 19.58 2.86 2.96
N LEU A 111 19.43 2.51 1.68
CA LEU A 111 20.39 2.89 0.65
C LEU A 111 20.55 4.41 0.57
N ALA A 112 19.41 5.14 0.58
CA ALA A 112 19.42 6.60 0.57
C ALA A 112 20.03 7.23 1.86
N ALA A 113 19.93 6.52 2.99
CA ALA A 113 20.48 6.93 4.29
C ALA A 113 21.91 6.42 4.53
N HIS A 114 22.51 5.68 3.57
CA HIS A 114 23.81 5.01 3.72
C HIS A 114 23.88 4.06 4.92
N GLU A 115 22.75 3.42 5.24
CA GLU A 115 22.61 2.41 6.30
C GLU A 115 22.96 1.00 5.76
N PRO A 116 23.27 0.01 6.65
CA PRO A 116 23.52 -1.36 6.24
C PRO A 116 22.36 -1.98 5.45
N LEU A 117 22.70 -2.73 4.41
CA LEU A 117 21.76 -3.37 3.50
C LEU A 117 21.80 -4.90 3.71
N GLY A 118 20.72 -5.47 4.21
CA GLY A 118 20.59 -6.90 4.42
C GLY A 118 19.11 -7.29 4.43
N PHE A 119 18.86 -8.59 4.31
CA PHE A 119 17.49 -9.10 4.36
C PHE A 119 16.86 -8.88 5.76
N ASP A 120 17.62 -9.16 6.82
CA ASP A 120 17.16 -8.99 8.21
C ASP A 120 16.89 -7.51 8.52
N GLU A 121 17.72 -6.61 8.00
CA GLU A 121 17.55 -5.17 8.15
C GLU A 121 16.28 -4.69 7.46
N SER A 122 15.92 -5.29 6.31
CA SER A 122 14.69 -4.92 5.60
C SER A 122 13.43 -5.28 6.37
N LEU A 123 13.48 -6.35 7.18
CA LEU A 123 12.35 -6.76 8.03
C LEU A 123 12.08 -5.75 9.17
N GLN A 124 13.07 -4.90 9.51
CA GLN A 124 12.88 -3.84 10.49
C GLN A 124 11.84 -2.80 10.03
N ALA A 125 11.51 -2.75 8.74
CA ALA A 125 10.37 -1.96 8.26
C ALA A 125 9.08 -2.26 9.04
N LEU A 126 8.84 -3.53 9.39
CA LEU A 126 7.64 -3.97 10.11
C LEU A 126 7.57 -3.44 11.53
N THR A 127 8.71 -3.09 12.12
CA THR A 127 8.82 -2.56 13.50
C THR A 127 8.92 -1.04 13.57
N ARG A 128 9.07 -0.35 12.43
CA ARG A 128 9.19 1.12 12.40
C ARG A 128 7.90 1.83 12.81
N ASN A 129 6.79 1.35 12.31
CA ASN A 129 5.45 1.84 12.63
C ASN A 129 4.44 0.69 12.52
N PRO A 130 4.44 -0.23 13.48
CA PRO A 130 3.61 -1.42 13.42
C PRO A 130 2.12 -1.09 13.40
N ASP A 131 1.69 -0.07 14.16
CA ASP A 131 0.29 0.36 14.18
C ASP A 131 -0.16 0.88 12.82
N GLY A 132 0.64 1.75 12.20
CA GLY A 132 0.35 2.28 10.87
C GLY A 132 0.27 1.19 9.80
N LEU A 133 1.24 0.27 9.79
CA LEU A 133 1.27 -0.86 8.85
C LEU A 133 0.12 -1.84 9.09
N THR A 134 -0.19 -2.16 10.36
CA THR A 134 -1.29 -3.07 10.71
C THR A 134 -2.64 -2.51 10.27
N HIS A 135 -2.91 -1.24 10.54
CA HIS A 135 -4.16 -0.60 10.11
C HIS A 135 -4.24 -0.50 8.59
N PHE A 136 -3.15 -0.15 7.91
CA PHE A 136 -3.11 -0.14 6.45
C PHE A 136 -3.34 -1.54 5.87
N GLY A 137 -2.65 -2.55 6.41
CA GLY A 137 -2.83 -3.96 6.03
C GLY A 137 -4.25 -4.45 6.28
N ALA A 138 -4.89 -4.06 7.39
CA ALA A 138 -6.28 -4.39 7.68
C ALA A 138 -7.25 -3.82 6.63
N VAL A 139 -7.04 -2.57 6.18
CA VAL A 139 -7.84 -1.97 5.10
C VAL A 139 -7.67 -2.77 3.81
N LEU A 140 -6.43 -3.10 3.41
CA LEU A 140 -6.18 -3.92 2.21
C LEU A 140 -6.78 -5.32 2.34
N ALA A 141 -6.73 -5.94 3.53
CA ALA A 141 -7.34 -7.24 3.80
C ALA A 141 -8.86 -7.20 3.66
N VAL A 142 -9.52 -6.17 4.19
CA VAL A 142 -10.97 -5.97 4.03
C VAL A 142 -11.33 -5.82 2.55
N ILE A 143 -10.56 -5.04 1.78
CA ILE A 143 -10.76 -4.88 0.34
C ILE A 143 -10.56 -6.23 -0.39
N ALA A 144 -9.52 -6.99 -0.04
CA ALA A 144 -9.23 -8.29 -0.65
C ALA A 144 -10.33 -9.33 -0.32
N ILE A 145 -10.82 -9.37 0.91
CA ILE A 145 -11.94 -10.23 1.32
C ILE A 145 -13.21 -9.82 0.58
N GLY A 146 -13.50 -8.52 0.54
CA GLY A 146 -14.63 -7.99 -0.23
C GLY A 146 -14.56 -8.37 -1.71
N TRP A 147 -13.37 -8.28 -2.31
CA TRP A 147 -13.15 -8.75 -3.68
C TRP A 147 -13.40 -10.24 -3.83
N PHE A 148 -12.94 -11.05 -2.88
CA PHE A 148 -13.18 -12.50 -2.92
C PHE A 148 -14.68 -12.82 -2.98
N VAL A 149 -15.49 -12.14 -2.17
CA VAL A 149 -16.95 -12.29 -2.15
C VAL A 149 -17.58 -11.78 -3.47
N ILE A 150 -17.19 -10.58 -3.92
CA ILE A 150 -17.68 -9.99 -5.18
C ILE A 150 -17.30 -10.89 -6.36
N SER A 151 -16.08 -11.41 -6.37
CA SER A 151 -15.57 -12.31 -7.41
C SER A 151 -16.39 -13.61 -7.46
N ALA A 152 -16.82 -14.15 -6.30
CA ALA A 152 -17.71 -15.32 -6.25
C ALA A 152 -19.06 -15.03 -6.94
N VAL A 153 -19.71 -13.93 -6.57
CA VAL A 153 -21.00 -13.53 -7.13
C VAL A 153 -20.89 -13.22 -8.62
N LEU A 154 -19.84 -12.51 -9.03
CA LEU A 154 -19.59 -12.23 -10.45
C LEU A 154 -19.34 -13.51 -11.24
N TRP A 155 -18.56 -14.42 -10.67
CA TRP A 155 -18.27 -15.70 -11.32
C TRP A 155 -19.55 -16.52 -11.54
N GLU A 156 -20.36 -16.65 -10.52
CA GLU A 156 -21.63 -17.37 -10.61
C GLU A 156 -22.60 -16.72 -11.60
N SER A 157 -22.71 -15.39 -11.57
CA SER A 157 -23.63 -14.64 -12.46
C SER A 157 -23.18 -14.62 -13.93
N LEU A 158 -21.87 -14.57 -14.18
CA LEU A 158 -21.32 -14.44 -15.53
C LEU A 158 -21.04 -15.82 -16.18
N PHE A 159 -20.68 -16.85 -15.38
CA PHE A 159 -20.17 -18.12 -15.89
C PHE A 159 -20.98 -19.36 -15.43
N ALA A 160 -22.20 -19.18 -14.98
CA ALA A 160 -23.06 -20.10 -14.21
C ALA A 160 -23.21 -21.57 -14.70
N THR A 161 -22.58 -22.04 -15.78
CA THR A 161 -22.86 -23.37 -16.34
C THR A 161 -21.68 -24.29 -16.60
N SER A 162 -20.45 -23.83 -16.52
CA SER A 162 -19.28 -24.74 -16.65
C SER A 162 -18.01 -24.06 -16.16
N VAL A 163 -17.42 -24.57 -15.08
CA VAL A 163 -16.13 -24.09 -14.55
C VAL A 163 -15.02 -24.80 -15.32
N PRO A 164 -14.39 -24.17 -16.34
CA PRO A 164 -13.21 -24.75 -16.95
C PRO A 164 -12.06 -24.65 -15.96
N SER A 165 -11.22 -25.68 -15.87
CA SER A 165 -9.97 -25.62 -15.12
C SER A 165 -9.00 -24.63 -15.78
N LEU A 166 -8.04 -24.11 -15.02
CA LEU A 166 -6.97 -23.22 -15.56
C LEU A 166 -6.27 -23.87 -16.78
N ALA A 167 -6.08 -25.19 -16.75
CA ALA A 167 -5.54 -25.96 -17.86
C ALA A 167 -6.40 -25.84 -19.14
N VAL A 168 -7.72 -25.84 -19.01
CA VAL A 168 -8.65 -25.72 -20.14
C VAL A 168 -8.56 -24.31 -20.75
N ILE A 169 -8.39 -23.26 -19.95
CA ILE A 169 -8.21 -21.89 -20.45
C ILE A 169 -6.86 -21.70 -21.13
N LEU A 170 -5.78 -22.18 -20.52
CA LEU A 170 -4.42 -22.02 -21.05
C LEU A 170 -4.18 -22.87 -22.32
N TRP A 171 -4.83 -24.03 -22.43
CA TRP A 171 -4.57 -25.01 -23.49
C TRP A 171 -5.72 -25.17 -24.50
N GLY A 172 -6.70 -24.27 -24.52
CA GLY A 172 -7.69 -24.22 -25.58
C GLY A 172 -9.16 -24.45 -25.19
N GLY A 173 -9.47 -24.37 -23.89
CA GLY A 173 -10.86 -24.53 -23.39
C GLY A 173 -11.59 -23.24 -23.04
N ALA A 174 -11.12 -22.10 -23.48
CA ALA A 174 -11.80 -20.80 -23.31
C ALA A 174 -13.16 -20.71 -24.08
N ALA A 175 -13.63 -21.80 -24.66
CA ALA A 175 -14.83 -21.85 -25.50
C ALA A 175 -16.15 -21.61 -24.76
N SER A 176 -16.15 -21.49 -23.41
CA SER A 176 -17.37 -21.29 -22.63
C SER A 176 -17.59 -19.85 -22.13
N ALA A 177 -16.55 -18.99 -22.10
CA ALA A 177 -16.68 -17.61 -21.66
C ALA A 177 -16.71 -16.65 -22.86
N THR A 178 -17.74 -15.81 -22.92
CA THR A 178 -17.80 -14.78 -23.97
C THR A 178 -16.81 -13.65 -23.65
N PRO A 179 -16.27 -12.95 -24.67
CA PRO A 179 -15.40 -11.78 -24.46
C PRO A 179 -16.04 -10.72 -23.55
N ALA A 180 -17.35 -10.54 -23.62
CA ALA A 180 -18.10 -9.60 -22.79
C ALA A 180 -18.09 -9.98 -21.30
N GLN A 181 -18.19 -11.28 -20.98
CA GLN A 181 -18.10 -11.79 -19.60
C GLN A 181 -16.70 -11.58 -19.02
N ILE A 182 -15.67 -11.91 -19.79
CA ILE A 182 -14.27 -11.68 -19.38
C ILE A 182 -14.02 -10.18 -19.15
N LEU A 183 -14.48 -9.34 -20.08
CA LEU A 183 -14.33 -7.89 -19.98
C LEU A 183 -15.08 -7.34 -18.75
N GLY A 184 -16.28 -7.80 -18.46
CA GLY A 184 -17.04 -7.40 -17.27
C GLY A 184 -16.30 -7.72 -15.96
N TYR A 185 -15.73 -8.92 -15.85
CA TYR A 185 -14.92 -9.33 -14.71
C TYR A 185 -13.66 -8.46 -14.57
N LEU A 186 -12.96 -8.21 -15.68
CA LEU A 186 -11.75 -7.36 -15.69
C LEU A 186 -12.05 -5.90 -15.35
N ILE A 187 -13.18 -5.36 -15.78
CA ILE A 187 -13.60 -3.99 -15.43
C ILE A 187 -13.84 -3.89 -13.92
N CYS A 188 -14.58 -4.82 -13.32
CA CYS A 188 -14.83 -4.80 -11.87
C CYS A 188 -13.53 -4.91 -11.08
N GLY A 189 -12.63 -5.84 -11.45
CA GLY A 189 -11.31 -5.96 -10.85
C GLY A 189 -10.44 -4.72 -11.05
N GLY A 190 -10.49 -4.12 -12.25
CA GLY A 190 -9.76 -2.91 -12.60
C GLY A 190 -10.20 -1.69 -11.79
N VAL A 191 -11.50 -1.53 -11.54
CA VAL A 191 -12.01 -0.46 -10.67
C VAL A 191 -11.46 -0.62 -9.26
N LEU A 192 -11.49 -1.83 -8.71
CA LEU A 192 -10.97 -2.10 -7.38
C LEU A 192 -9.45 -1.89 -7.30
N ALA A 193 -8.72 -2.38 -8.30
CA ALA A 193 -7.27 -2.14 -8.41
C ALA A 193 -6.93 -0.64 -8.47
N THR A 194 -7.75 0.16 -9.15
CA THR A 194 -7.59 1.62 -9.21
C THR A 194 -7.79 2.26 -7.83
N VAL A 195 -8.77 1.79 -7.05
CA VAL A 195 -8.98 2.26 -5.67
C VAL A 195 -7.78 1.90 -4.80
N VAL A 196 -7.32 0.65 -4.84
CA VAL A 196 -6.14 0.21 -4.06
C VAL A 196 -4.90 1.00 -4.47
N PHE A 197 -4.66 1.18 -5.77
CA PHE A 197 -3.57 1.99 -6.29
C PHE A 197 -3.62 3.43 -5.75
N ALA A 198 -4.78 4.09 -5.84
CA ALA A 198 -4.95 5.46 -5.37
C ALA A 198 -4.70 5.62 -3.86
N LEU A 199 -5.04 4.62 -3.06
CA LEU A 199 -4.83 4.63 -1.62
C LEU A 199 -3.39 4.26 -1.22
N SER A 200 -2.62 3.59 -2.08
CA SER A 200 -1.37 2.93 -1.68
C SER A 200 -0.10 3.46 -2.33
N VAL A 201 -0.20 4.28 -3.38
CA VAL A 201 0.95 4.70 -4.22
C VAL A 201 2.13 5.26 -3.43
N VAL A 202 1.89 6.00 -2.35
CA VAL A 202 2.93 6.52 -1.45
C VAL A 202 2.71 6.10 0.01
N ALA A 203 1.67 5.29 0.29
CA ALA A 203 1.25 5.04 1.67
C ALA A 203 2.32 4.28 2.46
N VAL A 204 2.84 3.17 1.91
CA VAL A 204 3.83 2.35 2.62
C VAL A 204 5.10 3.14 2.96
N PRO A 205 5.79 3.78 2.01
CA PRO A 205 6.97 4.55 2.34
C PRO A 205 6.68 5.69 3.33
N LEU A 206 5.53 6.36 3.24
CA LEU A 206 5.14 7.42 4.15
C LEU A 206 4.92 6.89 5.59
N ILE A 207 4.34 5.70 5.74
CA ILE A 207 4.14 5.04 7.03
C ILE A 207 5.48 4.69 7.67
N ILE A 208 6.42 4.11 6.92
CA ILE A 208 7.71 3.65 7.47
C ILE A 208 8.72 4.79 7.67
N ASP A 209 8.71 5.81 6.83
CA ASP A 209 9.69 6.91 6.85
C ASP A 209 9.27 8.03 7.81
N ARG A 210 8.02 8.47 7.76
CA ARG A 210 7.52 9.60 8.56
C ARG A 210 6.61 9.21 9.71
N HIS A 211 6.46 7.92 10.00
CA HIS A 211 5.58 7.41 11.05
C HIS A 211 4.13 7.93 10.93
N ALA A 212 3.65 8.10 9.69
CA ALA A 212 2.28 8.51 9.44
C ALA A 212 1.30 7.41 9.85
N SER A 213 0.12 7.79 10.32
CA SER A 213 -0.98 6.84 10.48
C SER A 213 -1.48 6.33 9.11
N ALA A 214 -2.10 5.16 9.08
CA ALA A 214 -2.66 4.60 7.83
C ALA A 214 -3.61 5.58 7.13
N SER A 215 -4.48 6.25 7.90
CA SER A 215 -5.45 7.20 7.35
C SER A 215 -4.79 8.46 6.77
N GLU A 216 -3.73 8.97 7.39
CA GLU A 216 -2.95 10.09 6.86
C GLU A 216 -2.23 9.70 5.57
N ALA A 217 -1.60 8.54 5.56
CA ALA A 217 -0.86 8.02 4.42
C ALA A 217 -1.79 7.75 3.21
N MET A 218 -2.94 7.14 3.42
CA MET A 218 -3.94 6.91 2.37
C MET A 218 -4.51 8.23 1.82
N ARG A 219 -4.79 9.22 2.68
CA ARG A 219 -5.24 10.54 2.20
C ARG A 219 -4.16 11.27 1.40
N ALA A 220 -2.90 11.20 1.85
CA ALA A 220 -1.77 11.77 1.11
C ALA A 220 -1.60 11.08 -0.25
N SER A 221 -1.73 9.75 -0.31
CA SER A 221 -1.67 8.97 -1.54
C SER A 221 -2.77 9.36 -2.51
N LEU A 222 -4.02 9.42 -2.05
CA LEU A 222 -5.15 9.85 -2.89
C LEU A 222 -4.95 11.26 -3.45
N ARG A 223 -4.49 12.21 -2.62
CA ARG A 223 -4.19 13.58 -3.07
C ARG A 223 -3.05 13.61 -4.09
N ALA A 224 -2.00 12.81 -3.89
CA ALA A 224 -0.89 12.71 -4.83
C ALA A 224 -1.35 12.18 -6.20
N VAL A 225 -2.22 11.17 -6.22
CA VAL A 225 -2.80 10.63 -7.45
C VAL A 225 -3.67 11.68 -8.15
N LEU A 226 -4.59 12.33 -7.43
CA LEU A 226 -5.51 13.32 -8.01
C LEU A 226 -4.77 14.56 -8.52
N ALA A 227 -3.69 15.00 -7.86
CA ALA A 227 -2.88 16.14 -8.29
C ALA A 227 -2.00 15.83 -9.51
N ASN A 228 -1.72 14.54 -9.79
CA ASN A 228 -0.77 14.08 -10.81
C ASN A 228 -1.36 13.01 -11.75
N LEU A 229 -2.66 13.05 -12.04
CA LEU A 229 -3.37 12.02 -12.81
C LEU A 229 -2.65 11.54 -14.07
N PRO A 230 -2.10 12.42 -14.97
CA PRO A 230 -1.41 11.93 -16.16
C PRO A 230 -0.17 11.07 -15.83
N ALA A 231 0.66 11.51 -14.89
CA ALA A 231 1.84 10.75 -14.47
C ALA A 231 1.44 9.45 -13.76
N MET A 232 0.37 9.49 -12.94
CA MET A 232 -0.13 8.31 -12.25
C MET A 232 -0.74 7.26 -13.19
N LEU A 233 -1.34 7.67 -14.29
CA LEU A 233 -1.78 6.74 -15.33
C LEU A 233 -0.57 6.04 -15.97
N VAL A 234 0.49 6.78 -16.33
CA VAL A 234 1.73 6.16 -16.84
C VAL A 234 2.30 5.20 -15.79
N TRP A 235 2.33 5.59 -14.52
CA TRP A 235 2.82 4.73 -13.44
C TRP A 235 2.00 3.45 -13.29
N ALA A 236 0.67 3.54 -13.32
CA ALA A 236 -0.22 2.39 -13.28
C ALA A 236 0.02 1.45 -14.47
N PHE A 237 0.16 1.98 -15.69
CA PHE A 237 0.49 1.16 -16.88
C PHE A 237 1.83 0.46 -16.75
N LEU A 238 2.86 1.11 -16.21
CA LEU A 238 4.17 0.49 -16.00
C LEU A 238 4.09 -0.63 -14.96
N ILE A 239 3.38 -0.42 -13.84
CA ILE A 239 3.15 -1.47 -12.82
C ILE A 239 2.43 -2.67 -13.45
N VAL A 240 1.32 -2.43 -14.16
CA VAL A 240 0.55 -3.50 -14.80
C VAL A 240 1.40 -4.25 -15.82
N GLY A 241 2.10 -3.53 -16.70
CA GLY A 241 2.94 -4.13 -17.74
C GLY A 241 4.04 -5.01 -17.16
N LEU A 242 4.77 -4.53 -16.16
CA LEU A 242 5.82 -5.30 -15.49
C LEU A 242 5.24 -6.50 -14.74
N THR A 243 4.09 -6.34 -14.09
CA THR A 243 3.41 -7.43 -13.39
C THR A 243 2.94 -8.50 -14.37
N VAL A 244 2.37 -8.12 -15.53
CA VAL A 244 2.00 -9.07 -16.59
C VAL A 244 3.21 -9.86 -17.09
N ILE A 245 4.34 -9.18 -17.33
CA ILE A 245 5.61 -9.85 -17.71
C ILE A 245 6.02 -10.87 -16.64
N ALA A 246 5.91 -10.50 -15.35
CA ALA A 246 6.23 -11.40 -14.25
C ALA A 246 5.31 -12.63 -14.20
N PHE A 247 4.02 -12.48 -14.49
CA PHE A 247 3.09 -13.61 -14.57
C PHE A 247 3.33 -14.50 -15.80
N VAL A 248 3.58 -13.90 -16.96
CA VAL A 248 3.89 -14.64 -18.20
C VAL A 248 5.16 -15.50 -18.06
N THR A 249 6.11 -15.03 -17.24
CA THR A 249 7.33 -15.79 -16.90
C THR A 249 7.11 -16.77 -15.72
N LEU A 250 5.86 -17.18 -15.45
CA LEU A 250 5.48 -18.08 -14.34
C LEU A 250 6.02 -17.61 -12.99
N LEU A 251 5.91 -16.30 -12.74
CA LEU A 251 6.37 -15.60 -11.54
C LEU A 251 7.89 -15.55 -11.35
N VAL A 252 8.70 -16.19 -12.20
CA VAL A 252 10.17 -16.06 -12.14
C VAL A 252 10.58 -14.59 -12.31
N GLY A 253 9.91 -13.85 -13.20
CA GLY A 253 10.11 -12.40 -13.35
C GLY A 253 9.80 -11.60 -12.10
N MET A 254 8.94 -12.09 -11.18
CA MET A 254 8.57 -11.40 -9.95
C MET A 254 9.77 -11.24 -9.01
N VAL A 255 10.78 -12.13 -9.10
CA VAL A 255 12.04 -12.02 -8.33
C VAL A 255 12.72 -10.67 -8.57
N PHE A 256 12.62 -10.12 -9.79
CA PHE A 256 13.19 -8.84 -10.18
C PHE A 256 12.16 -7.71 -10.13
N VAL A 257 10.94 -7.96 -10.60
CA VAL A 257 9.89 -6.95 -10.74
C VAL A 257 9.41 -6.44 -9.38
N ALA A 258 9.24 -7.33 -8.40
CA ALA A 258 8.72 -6.92 -7.09
C ALA A 258 9.68 -5.95 -6.35
N PRO A 259 10.98 -6.24 -6.18
CA PRO A 259 11.88 -5.28 -5.56
C PRO A 259 12.05 -4.02 -6.41
N LEU A 260 12.11 -4.12 -7.75
CA LEU A 260 12.18 -2.98 -8.65
C LEU A 260 11.01 -2.01 -8.42
N LEU A 261 9.78 -2.52 -8.39
CA LEU A 261 8.59 -1.71 -8.12
C LEU A 261 8.61 -1.11 -6.71
N GLY A 262 9.10 -1.84 -5.70
CA GLY A 262 9.27 -1.32 -4.35
C GLY A 262 10.24 -0.14 -4.28
N TYR A 263 11.40 -0.24 -4.95
CA TYR A 263 12.39 0.85 -5.03
C TYR A 263 11.86 2.04 -5.83
N ALA A 264 11.25 1.79 -6.97
CA ALA A 264 10.62 2.85 -7.76
C ALA A 264 9.50 3.56 -6.99
N THR A 265 8.73 2.83 -6.16
CA THR A 265 7.72 3.40 -5.26
C THR A 265 8.34 4.30 -4.20
N TRP A 266 9.52 3.95 -3.67
CA TRP A 266 10.28 4.84 -2.77
C TRP A 266 10.65 6.15 -3.47
N HIS A 267 11.14 6.11 -4.69
CA HIS A 267 11.47 7.32 -5.46
C HIS A 267 10.23 8.13 -5.81
N ALA A 268 9.11 7.47 -6.16
CA ALA A 268 7.83 8.14 -6.36
C ALA A 268 7.37 8.90 -5.11
N TYR A 269 7.46 8.27 -3.94
CA TYR A 269 7.16 8.89 -2.66
C TYR A 269 8.02 10.14 -2.42
N ARG A 270 9.34 10.04 -2.62
CA ARG A 270 10.28 11.14 -2.41
C ARG A 270 10.03 12.35 -3.31
N ASP A 271 9.55 12.12 -4.52
CA ASP A 271 9.23 13.19 -5.47
C ASP A 271 7.84 13.79 -5.24
N LEU A 272 6.87 12.97 -4.82
CA LEU A 272 5.46 13.37 -4.68
C LEU A 272 5.16 14.04 -3.33
N ILE A 273 5.91 13.68 -2.27
CA ILE A 273 5.64 14.15 -0.89
C ILE A 273 6.80 15.01 -0.41
N GLY A 274 6.47 16.25 -0.07
CA GLY A 274 7.41 17.28 0.40
C GLY A 274 7.88 17.09 1.84
#